data_e4272183e8da11bd181f4b54c4d75819
#
_entry.id   e4272183e8da11bd181f4b54c4d75819
#
_cell.length_a   1.000
_cell.length_b   1.000
_cell.length_c   1.000
_cell.angle_alpha   90.00
_cell.angle_beta   90.00
_cell.angle_gamma   90.00
#
_symmetry.space_group_name_H-M   'P 1'
#
loop_
_entity.id
_entity.type
_entity.pdbx_description
1 polymer ?
#
loop_
_entity_poly.entity_id
_entity_poly.type
_entity_poly.pdbx_seq_one_letter_code
_entity_poly.pdbx_strand_id
1 'polypeptide(L)'
;MRDESVDLVYLDPPFNSNMRYNLVFESTKGQGADASIQAFDDSWTWGEASQNALLDIAGGTNRQLQVMMEAIHSAIGENPLMAYLAMMAVRLVELHRVLKPAGSLYLHCDPTASHYLKLVLDAVFGAENFRNEIVWKRTFAHGNVSRGYGDVTDTIYFYSKTKGFTWNQLYTRMSAAKADRVYAQSDSDGRRWQSVTLRNPSVRPNLHYPYTARNGVTYQPHPNGWSCNIERMQRYDEENRLHFPTKESGSLRLKMYEDESQGARLQSLWDDIPPLSSNAQERLGYPTQKPRALLERIIAASSNPGDVVLDPFCGCGTAVDAAQKLGRKWIGIDVTHIAIGMIEDRMRNGYPGIQFETLGVPRDLASAERLAVEDPHQFQQWVSWQVGGFPREKKGGDRGIDGWFNYLAAKNRIETGVISVKAGDHVTPNMVRDLGRVMARDKHRFGLFVMKGAPTRGMRDEAASQPVIETEFGRFPALQFVTLADLMNGQKPRLPTLISPVKKAARVETRASHQAGAQGSLL
;
A
#
# COMPACT_ATOMS: atom_id res chain seq x y z
N MET A 1 0.66 -14.07 -15.57
CA MET A 1 2.04 -13.57 -15.43
C MET A 1 3.01 -14.71 -15.74
N ARG A 2 4.20 -14.39 -16.29
CA ARG A 2 5.25 -15.39 -16.56
C ARG A 2 5.89 -15.83 -15.24
N ASP A 3 6.43 -17.05 -15.22
CA ASP A 3 7.25 -17.53 -14.13
C ASP A 3 8.46 -16.63 -13.95
N GLU A 4 8.91 -16.48 -12.72
CA GLU A 4 10.15 -15.76 -12.38
C GLU A 4 10.31 -14.38 -13.03
N SER A 5 9.20 -13.60 -13.05
CA SER A 5 9.13 -12.28 -13.68
C SER A 5 9.09 -11.11 -12.70
N VAL A 6 8.93 -11.38 -11.39
CA VAL A 6 8.77 -10.39 -10.32
C VAL A 6 9.95 -10.43 -9.38
N ASP A 7 10.47 -9.26 -8.99
CA ASP A 7 11.61 -9.13 -8.07
C ASP A 7 11.15 -8.99 -6.61
N LEU A 8 10.04 -8.32 -6.37
CA LEU A 8 9.49 -8.10 -5.04
C LEU A 8 7.97 -8.20 -5.06
N VAL A 9 7.42 -8.97 -4.13
CA VAL A 9 5.99 -9.00 -3.83
C VAL A 9 5.77 -8.36 -2.46
N TYR A 10 4.89 -7.38 -2.41
CA TYR A 10 4.28 -6.89 -1.18
C TYR A 10 2.78 -7.15 -1.25
N LEU A 11 2.20 -7.71 -0.21
CA LEU A 11 0.76 -7.92 -0.14
C LEU A 11 0.21 -7.53 1.22
N ASP A 12 -0.93 -6.82 1.19
CA ASP A 12 -1.71 -6.34 2.33
C ASP A 12 -3.17 -6.79 2.11
N PRO A 13 -3.44 -8.12 2.20
CA PRO A 13 -4.75 -8.66 1.92
C PRO A 13 -5.75 -8.23 3.00
N PRO A 14 -7.07 -8.28 2.75
CA PRO A 14 -8.08 -8.14 3.79
C PRO A 14 -7.81 -9.10 4.94
N PHE A 15 -7.92 -8.63 6.21
CA PHE A 15 -7.43 -9.37 7.39
C PHE A 15 -8.46 -10.31 8.02
N ASN A 16 -9.65 -10.44 7.43
CA ASN A 16 -10.78 -11.18 8.02
C ASN A 16 -11.22 -10.59 9.38
N SER A 17 -11.17 -9.27 9.48
CA SER A 17 -11.52 -8.53 10.71
C SER A 17 -13.04 -8.42 10.93
N ASN A 18 -13.87 -8.96 10.02
CA ASN A 18 -15.32 -8.78 9.98
C ASN A 18 -15.76 -7.30 9.95
N MET A 19 -14.91 -6.42 9.48
CA MET A 19 -15.18 -4.99 9.35
C MET A 19 -15.56 -4.64 7.91
N ARG A 20 -16.58 -3.81 7.77
CA ARG A 20 -16.91 -3.15 6.50
C ARG A 20 -16.12 -1.88 6.40
N TYR A 21 -15.24 -1.82 5.43
CA TYR A 21 -14.40 -0.65 5.20
C TYR A 21 -15.08 0.29 4.22
N ASN A 22 -15.46 1.45 4.70
CA ASN A 22 -16.14 2.48 3.92
C ASN A 22 -15.18 3.62 3.59
N LEU A 23 -15.23 4.10 2.35
CA LEU A 23 -14.61 5.36 1.98
C LEU A 23 -15.33 6.50 2.70
N VAL A 24 -14.61 7.23 3.54
CA VAL A 24 -15.16 8.38 4.26
C VAL A 24 -14.90 9.63 3.43
N PHE A 25 -15.99 10.28 2.99
CA PHE A 25 -15.90 11.55 2.29
C PHE A 25 -15.88 12.70 3.31
N GLU A 26 -14.99 13.68 3.10
CA GLU A 26 -15.05 14.92 3.88
C GLU A 26 -16.33 15.67 3.53
N SER A 27 -17.33 15.64 4.42
CA SER A 27 -18.39 16.62 4.37
C SER A 27 -17.88 17.96 4.88
N THR A 28 -18.21 19.04 4.20
CA THR A 28 -18.11 20.39 4.77
C THR A 28 -18.87 20.43 6.10
N LYS A 29 -18.23 20.99 7.13
CA LYS A 29 -18.74 21.07 8.52
C LYS A 29 -20.25 21.33 8.57
N GLY A 30 -21.01 20.38 9.10
CA GLY A 30 -22.38 20.62 9.56
C GLY A 30 -23.50 19.75 9.00
N GLN A 31 -23.29 18.88 8.03
CA GLN A 31 -24.30 17.90 7.60
C GLN A 31 -23.69 16.50 7.66
N GLY A 32 -24.37 15.57 8.33
CA GLY A 32 -23.91 14.20 8.51
C GLY A 32 -23.56 13.54 7.18
N ALA A 33 -22.42 12.88 7.14
CA ALA A 33 -21.95 12.15 5.97
C ALA A 33 -22.79 10.88 5.81
N ASP A 34 -23.92 10.97 5.08
CA ASP A 34 -24.74 9.80 4.71
C ASP A 34 -24.20 9.06 3.47
N ALA A 35 -23.11 9.53 2.88
CA ALA A 35 -22.50 8.90 1.70
C ALA A 35 -21.15 8.29 2.09
N SER A 36 -21.18 7.10 2.67
CA SER A 36 -20.03 6.21 2.75
C SER A 36 -20.16 5.17 1.64
N ILE A 37 -19.05 4.89 0.92
CA ILE A 37 -19.01 3.78 -0.02
C ILE A 37 -18.13 2.70 0.59
N GLN A 38 -18.61 1.48 0.54
CA GLN A 38 -17.81 0.33 0.94
C GLN A 38 -16.66 0.15 -0.05
N ALA A 39 -15.43 0.27 0.42
CA ALA A 39 -14.25 0.03 -0.40
C ALA A 39 -14.09 -1.46 -0.69
N PHE A 40 -14.31 -2.30 0.31
CA PHE A 40 -14.35 -3.76 0.21
C PHE A 40 -15.00 -4.34 1.47
N ASP A 41 -15.48 -5.60 1.37
CA ASP A 41 -15.98 -6.38 2.49
C ASP A 41 -14.86 -7.32 2.96
N ASP A 42 -14.46 -7.20 4.23
CA ASP A 42 -13.45 -8.04 4.88
C ASP A 42 -14.11 -9.21 5.62
N SER A 43 -15.29 -9.63 5.20
CA SER A 43 -15.97 -10.80 5.72
C SER A 43 -15.81 -11.98 4.79
N TRP A 44 -15.31 -13.08 5.32
CA TRP A 44 -15.14 -14.31 4.61
C TRP A 44 -16.20 -15.32 5.04
N THR A 45 -16.73 -16.06 4.09
CA THR A 45 -17.71 -17.12 4.36
C THR A 45 -17.20 -18.42 3.75
N TRP A 46 -17.28 -19.48 4.54
CA TRP A 46 -17.00 -20.82 4.03
C TRP A 46 -18.06 -21.19 2.98
N GLY A 47 -17.63 -21.71 1.85
CA GLY A 47 -18.51 -22.10 0.75
C GLY A 47 -17.76 -22.76 -0.40
N GLU A 48 -18.41 -22.87 -1.54
CA GLU A 48 -17.89 -23.57 -2.74
C GLU A 48 -16.51 -23.05 -3.17
N ALA A 49 -16.29 -21.74 -3.16
CA ALA A 49 -15.00 -21.15 -3.52
C ALA A 49 -13.86 -21.62 -2.59
N SER A 50 -14.13 -21.76 -1.28
CA SER A 50 -13.16 -22.25 -0.31
C SER A 50 -12.87 -23.75 -0.48
N GLN A 51 -13.91 -24.53 -0.79
CA GLN A 51 -13.76 -25.95 -1.07
C GLN A 51 -12.96 -26.17 -2.36
N ASN A 52 -13.26 -25.43 -3.42
CA ASN A 52 -12.49 -25.48 -4.67
C ASN A 52 -11.03 -25.11 -4.46
N ALA A 53 -10.74 -24.09 -3.65
CA ALA A 53 -9.37 -23.70 -3.30
C ALA A 53 -8.63 -24.84 -2.57
N LEU A 54 -9.27 -25.57 -1.66
CA LEU A 54 -8.66 -26.76 -1.03
C LEU A 54 -8.46 -27.92 -2.00
N LEU A 55 -9.38 -28.12 -2.94
CA LEU A 55 -9.23 -29.14 -4.00
C LEU A 55 -8.06 -28.81 -4.93
N ASP A 56 -7.89 -27.54 -5.31
CA ASP A 56 -6.75 -27.08 -6.10
C ASP A 56 -5.42 -27.32 -5.36
N ILE A 57 -5.38 -27.07 -4.04
CA ILE A 57 -4.21 -27.36 -3.21
C ILE A 57 -3.96 -28.87 -3.16
N ALA A 58 -5.01 -29.68 -2.95
CA ALA A 58 -4.90 -31.16 -2.88
C ALA A 58 -4.43 -31.76 -4.21
N GLY A 59 -4.85 -31.21 -5.34
CA GLY A 59 -4.41 -31.59 -6.68
C GLY A 59 -3.04 -31.03 -7.09
N GLY A 60 -2.47 -30.13 -6.32
CA GLY A 60 -1.19 -29.46 -6.60
C GLY A 60 0.02 -30.34 -6.32
N THR A 61 1.21 -29.82 -6.63
CA THR A 61 2.49 -30.53 -6.44
C THR A 61 3.15 -30.27 -5.08
N ASN A 62 2.69 -29.27 -4.32
CA ASN A 62 3.27 -28.91 -3.03
C ASN A 62 2.70 -29.77 -1.89
N ARG A 63 3.35 -30.89 -1.62
CA ARG A 63 2.93 -31.83 -0.57
C ARG A 63 2.93 -31.23 0.84
N GLN A 64 3.86 -30.34 1.14
CA GLN A 64 3.93 -29.70 2.46
C GLN A 64 2.72 -28.80 2.70
N LEU A 65 2.31 -28.05 1.69
CA LEU A 65 1.11 -27.21 1.76
C LEU A 65 -0.16 -28.04 1.90
N GLN A 66 -0.28 -29.17 1.18
CA GLN A 66 -1.42 -30.10 1.31
C GLN A 66 -1.58 -30.55 2.77
N VAL A 67 -0.52 -31.12 3.35
CA VAL A 67 -0.52 -31.61 4.73
C VAL A 67 -0.82 -30.48 5.72
N MET A 68 -0.23 -29.30 5.52
CA MET A 68 -0.45 -28.15 6.41
C MET A 68 -1.91 -27.69 6.37
N MET A 69 -2.49 -27.54 5.18
CA MET A 69 -3.88 -27.10 5.04
C MET A 69 -4.88 -28.13 5.56
N GLU A 70 -4.62 -29.43 5.38
CA GLU A 70 -5.41 -30.52 5.97
C GLU A 70 -5.36 -30.49 7.50
N ALA A 71 -4.18 -30.26 8.08
CA ALA A 71 -4.02 -30.16 9.53
C ALA A 71 -4.75 -28.94 10.12
N ILE A 72 -4.61 -27.77 9.48
CA ILE A 72 -5.32 -26.57 9.91
C ILE A 72 -6.84 -26.77 9.78
N HIS A 73 -7.32 -27.28 8.65
CA HIS A 73 -8.74 -27.53 8.44
C HIS A 73 -9.31 -28.51 9.49
N SER A 74 -8.57 -29.57 9.80
CA SER A 74 -8.96 -30.53 10.84
C SER A 74 -9.00 -29.91 12.24
N ALA A 75 -8.12 -28.93 12.51
CA ALA A 75 -8.01 -28.29 13.82
C ALA A 75 -9.06 -27.21 14.07
N ILE A 76 -9.34 -26.35 13.07
CA ILE A 76 -10.24 -25.18 13.24
C ILE A 76 -11.60 -25.37 12.57
N GLY A 77 -11.76 -26.36 11.67
CA GLY A 77 -13.01 -26.63 10.96
C GLY A 77 -13.37 -25.62 9.88
N GLU A 78 -14.59 -25.74 9.38
CA GLU A 78 -15.17 -24.86 8.34
C GLU A 78 -15.67 -23.56 8.94
N ASN A 79 -14.88 -22.49 8.81
CA ASN A 79 -15.18 -21.19 9.36
C ASN A 79 -14.59 -20.06 8.48
N PRO A 80 -14.88 -18.77 8.78
CA PRO A 80 -14.37 -17.64 8.02
C PRO A 80 -12.84 -17.59 7.91
N LEU A 81 -12.12 -17.95 8.98
CA LEU A 81 -10.66 -17.96 8.97
C LEU A 81 -10.13 -19.04 8.02
N MET A 82 -10.72 -20.24 8.01
CA MET A 82 -10.31 -21.30 7.08
C MET A 82 -10.59 -20.92 5.63
N ALA A 83 -11.72 -20.25 5.35
CA ALA A 83 -12.02 -19.73 4.01
C ALA A 83 -10.96 -18.72 3.55
N TYR A 84 -10.56 -17.82 4.44
CA TYR A 84 -9.49 -16.85 4.18
C TYR A 84 -8.14 -17.53 3.92
N LEU A 85 -7.76 -18.51 4.74
CA LEU A 85 -6.50 -19.24 4.60
C LEU A 85 -6.45 -20.05 3.30
N ALA A 86 -7.55 -20.69 2.89
CA ALA A 86 -7.63 -21.41 1.62
C ALA A 86 -7.43 -20.47 0.42
N MET A 87 -8.08 -19.29 0.44
CA MET A 87 -7.90 -18.26 -0.56
C MET A 87 -6.46 -17.76 -0.62
N MET A 88 -5.84 -17.51 0.53
CA MET A 88 -4.45 -17.03 0.60
C MET A 88 -3.46 -18.09 0.13
N ALA A 89 -3.65 -19.36 0.49
CA ALA A 89 -2.74 -20.44 0.14
C ALA A 89 -2.59 -20.58 -1.38
N VAL A 90 -3.69 -20.62 -2.14
CA VAL A 90 -3.65 -20.69 -3.61
C VAL A 90 -2.89 -19.51 -4.20
N ARG A 91 -3.11 -18.28 -3.69
CA ARG A 91 -2.42 -17.09 -4.18
C ARG A 91 -0.94 -17.08 -3.83
N LEU A 92 -0.56 -17.54 -2.64
CA LEU A 92 0.84 -17.64 -2.23
C LEU A 92 1.63 -18.61 -3.11
N VAL A 93 1.02 -19.72 -3.55
CA VAL A 93 1.63 -20.66 -4.54
C VAL A 93 1.92 -19.92 -5.85
N GLU A 94 0.95 -19.16 -6.38
CA GLU A 94 1.13 -18.38 -7.61
C GLU A 94 2.15 -17.25 -7.45
N LEU A 95 2.17 -16.59 -6.30
CA LEU A 95 3.16 -15.55 -6.00
C LEU A 95 4.57 -16.13 -5.90
N HIS A 96 4.72 -17.34 -5.33
CA HIS A 96 6.00 -18.06 -5.32
C HIS A 96 6.45 -18.41 -6.75
N ARG A 97 5.53 -18.85 -7.63
CA ARG A 97 5.82 -19.18 -9.03
C ARG A 97 6.36 -17.97 -9.80
N VAL A 98 5.69 -16.82 -9.70
CA VAL A 98 6.07 -15.62 -10.45
C VAL A 98 7.29 -14.88 -9.87
N LEU A 99 7.65 -15.13 -8.61
CA LEU A 99 8.79 -14.51 -7.95
C LEU A 99 10.10 -15.07 -8.52
N LYS A 100 11.07 -14.21 -8.83
CA LYS A 100 12.42 -14.60 -9.28
C LYS A 100 13.18 -15.33 -8.17
N PRO A 101 14.23 -16.13 -8.48
CA PRO A 101 15.06 -16.78 -7.45
C PRO A 101 15.67 -15.82 -6.44
N ALA A 102 16.08 -14.62 -6.86
CA ALA A 102 16.59 -13.57 -5.99
C ALA A 102 15.49 -12.69 -5.36
N GLY A 103 14.22 -12.98 -5.64
CA GLY A 103 13.09 -12.19 -5.22
C GLY A 103 12.68 -12.41 -3.77
N SER A 104 11.93 -11.45 -3.24
CA SER A 104 11.44 -11.42 -1.86
C SER A 104 9.94 -11.18 -1.79
N LEU A 105 9.31 -11.69 -0.73
CA LEU A 105 7.90 -11.49 -0.44
C LEU A 105 7.72 -10.90 0.96
N TYR A 106 6.87 -9.89 1.06
CA TYR A 106 6.42 -9.29 2.32
C TYR A 106 4.91 -9.43 2.45
N LEU A 107 4.46 -10.17 3.46
CA LEU A 107 3.04 -10.31 3.76
C LEU A 107 2.71 -9.53 5.02
N HIS A 108 1.86 -8.52 4.88
CA HIS A 108 1.36 -7.70 5.96
C HIS A 108 0.05 -8.31 6.49
N CYS A 109 -0.04 -8.49 7.78
CA CYS A 109 -1.23 -9.06 8.43
C CYS A 109 -1.39 -8.54 9.86
N ASP A 110 -2.62 -8.61 10.36
CA ASP A 110 -2.93 -8.37 11.76
C ASP A 110 -2.77 -9.65 12.62
N PRO A 111 -2.90 -9.56 13.95
CA PRO A 111 -2.78 -10.72 14.84
C PRO A 111 -3.83 -11.83 14.60
N THR A 112 -4.96 -11.53 13.96
CA THR A 112 -6.09 -12.48 13.80
C THR A 112 -5.70 -13.72 13.00
N ALA A 113 -4.98 -13.53 11.89
CA ALA A 113 -4.59 -14.61 10.98
C ALA A 113 -3.09 -14.85 10.92
N SER A 114 -2.26 -13.97 11.50
CA SER A 114 -0.81 -13.97 11.31
C SER A 114 -0.15 -15.33 11.60
N HIS A 115 -0.48 -15.99 12.70
CA HIS A 115 0.14 -17.25 13.09
C HIS A 115 -0.16 -18.40 12.11
N TYR A 116 -1.39 -18.46 11.58
CA TYR A 116 -1.75 -19.44 10.56
C TYR A 116 -1.10 -19.12 9.21
N LEU A 117 -1.07 -17.84 8.81
CA LEU A 117 -0.38 -17.41 7.60
C LEU A 117 1.11 -17.73 7.63
N LYS A 118 1.76 -17.65 8.80
CA LYS A 118 3.16 -18.06 8.98
C LYS A 118 3.36 -19.53 8.62
N LEU A 119 2.45 -20.42 9.07
CA LEU A 119 2.52 -21.84 8.76
C LEU A 119 2.32 -22.10 7.26
N VAL A 120 1.37 -21.40 6.63
CA VAL A 120 1.14 -21.51 5.17
C VAL A 120 2.35 -21.00 4.39
N LEU A 121 2.95 -19.89 4.81
CA LEU A 121 4.18 -19.35 4.19
C LEU A 121 5.36 -20.34 4.31
N ASP A 122 5.54 -20.98 5.47
CA ASP A 122 6.57 -22.00 5.66
C ASP A 122 6.35 -23.21 4.72
N ALA A 123 5.09 -23.60 4.51
CA ALA A 123 4.77 -24.70 3.61
C ALA A 123 4.96 -24.35 2.12
N VAL A 124 4.81 -23.07 1.74
CA VAL A 124 4.96 -22.62 0.35
C VAL A 124 6.40 -22.23 0.03
N PHE A 125 7.07 -21.46 0.90
CA PHE A 125 8.39 -20.87 0.65
C PHE A 125 9.53 -21.71 1.27
N GLY A 126 9.25 -22.59 2.22
CA GLY A 126 10.22 -23.26 3.07
C GLY A 126 10.57 -22.42 4.30
N ALA A 127 10.59 -23.03 5.49
CA ALA A 127 10.92 -22.34 6.75
C ALA A 127 12.35 -21.76 6.74
N GLU A 128 13.29 -22.37 6.00
CA GLU A 128 14.67 -21.90 5.82
C GLU A 128 14.77 -20.60 5.01
N ASN A 129 13.72 -20.22 4.31
CA ASN A 129 13.61 -18.99 3.54
C ASN A 129 12.89 -17.86 4.28
N PHE A 130 12.45 -18.11 5.50
CA PHE A 130 12.00 -17.07 6.42
C PHE A 130 13.17 -16.16 6.80
N ARG A 131 12.99 -14.86 6.69
CA ARG A 131 14.02 -13.87 6.98
C ARG A 131 13.75 -13.13 8.28
N ASN A 132 12.58 -12.51 8.39
CA ASN A 132 12.20 -11.75 9.58
C ASN A 132 10.69 -11.73 9.79
N GLU A 133 10.30 -11.63 11.03
CA GLU A 133 9.06 -11.06 11.47
C GLU A 133 9.31 -9.59 11.82
N ILE A 134 8.65 -8.70 11.09
CA ILE A 134 8.73 -7.26 11.30
C ILE A 134 7.48 -6.84 12.04
N VAL A 135 7.65 -6.15 13.16
CA VAL A 135 6.56 -5.59 13.95
C VAL A 135 6.48 -4.09 13.68
N TRP A 136 5.39 -3.65 13.06
CA TRP A 136 5.15 -2.25 12.78
C TRP A 136 4.08 -1.68 13.73
N LYS A 137 4.40 -0.53 14.35
CA LYS A 137 3.46 0.20 15.20
C LYS A 137 2.46 0.98 14.33
N ARG A 138 1.29 0.37 14.11
CA ARG A 138 0.25 0.90 13.20
C ARG A 138 -0.61 2.00 13.79
N THR A 139 -0.65 2.12 15.13
CA THR A 139 -1.52 3.08 15.81
C THR A 139 -0.95 3.47 17.19
N PHE A 140 -1.56 4.46 17.80
CA PHE A 140 -1.22 4.89 19.15
C PHE A 140 -2.04 4.13 20.19
N ALA A 141 -1.64 4.21 21.46
CA ALA A 141 -2.39 3.60 22.55
C ALA A 141 -3.83 4.14 22.62
N HIS A 142 -4.78 3.23 22.86
CA HIS A 142 -6.20 3.55 22.99
C HIS A 142 -6.62 3.51 24.45
N GLY A 143 -7.37 4.53 24.91
CA GLY A 143 -7.84 4.63 26.29
C GLY A 143 -9.06 3.75 26.63
N ASN A 144 -9.64 3.06 25.65
CA ASN A 144 -10.87 2.24 25.81
C ASN A 144 -10.59 0.75 26.09
N VAL A 145 -9.35 0.38 26.34
CA VAL A 145 -8.99 -1.01 26.66
C VAL A 145 -9.23 -1.26 28.14
N SER A 146 -10.20 -2.10 28.47
CA SER A 146 -10.59 -2.41 29.87
C SER A 146 -10.11 -3.77 30.38
N ARG A 147 -9.86 -4.74 29.48
CA ARG A 147 -9.38 -6.08 29.80
C ARG A 147 -8.40 -6.56 28.73
N GLY A 148 -7.13 -6.70 29.09
CA GLY A 148 -6.05 -7.09 28.19
C GLY A 148 -5.19 -5.91 27.72
N TYR A 149 -4.43 -6.11 26.65
CA TYR A 149 -3.58 -5.10 26.02
C TYR A 149 -4.20 -4.64 24.70
N GLY A 150 -4.02 -3.37 24.34
CA GLY A 150 -4.49 -2.84 23.05
C GLY A 150 -3.62 -3.30 21.89
N ASP A 151 -4.26 -3.70 20.79
CA ASP A 151 -3.57 -4.11 19.56
C ASP A 151 -3.09 -2.87 18.79
N VAL A 152 -1.83 -2.51 18.98
CA VAL A 152 -1.22 -1.31 18.39
C VAL A 152 -0.23 -1.63 17.27
N THR A 153 -0.06 -2.91 16.94
CA THR A 153 0.92 -3.38 15.96
C THR A 153 0.31 -4.26 14.90
N ASP A 154 0.91 -4.24 13.70
CA ASP A 154 0.74 -5.24 12.67
C ASP A 154 2.05 -6.02 12.50
N THR A 155 1.93 -7.24 11.96
CA THR A 155 3.04 -8.11 11.62
C THR A 155 3.27 -8.09 10.11
N ILE A 156 4.55 -8.01 9.70
CA ILE A 156 4.94 -8.16 8.31
C ILE A 156 5.94 -9.31 8.21
N TYR A 157 5.55 -10.40 7.57
CA TYR A 157 6.44 -11.54 7.34
C TYR A 157 7.30 -11.31 6.12
N PHE A 158 8.59 -11.42 6.29
CA PHE A 158 9.58 -11.31 5.22
C PHE A 158 10.14 -12.68 4.86
N TYR A 159 9.90 -13.09 3.62
CA TYR A 159 10.44 -14.29 3.00
C TYR A 159 11.25 -13.94 1.76
N SER A 160 12.23 -14.77 1.42
CA SER A 160 12.86 -14.78 0.10
C SER A 160 12.54 -16.07 -0.62
N LYS A 161 12.63 -16.11 -1.97
CA LYS A 161 12.45 -17.36 -2.71
C LYS A 161 13.61 -18.32 -2.50
N THR A 162 14.85 -17.80 -2.40
CA THR A 162 16.05 -18.59 -2.14
C THR A 162 16.97 -17.87 -1.15
N LYS A 163 18.10 -18.51 -0.78
CA LYS A 163 19.12 -17.90 0.08
C LYS A 163 19.88 -16.75 -0.60
N GLY A 164 19.90 -16.72 -1.94
CA GLY A 164 20.59 -15.70 -2.75
C GLY A 164 19.67 -14.55 -3.14
N PHE A 165 19.04 -13.89 -2.15
CA PHE A 165 18.06 -12.82 -2.38
C PHE A 165 18.67 -11.41 -2.42
N THR A 166 17.99 -10.50 -3.08
CA THR A 166 18.36 -9.08 -3.11
C THR A 166 18.16 -8.44 -1.73
N TRP A 167 19.23 -7.87 -1.18
CA TRP A 167 19.19 -7.17 0.09
C TRP A 167 20.06 -5.91 0.07
N ASN A 168 19.44 -4.76 0.29
CA ASN A 168 20.10 -3.47 0.45
C ASN A 168 20.04 -3.08 1.92
N GLN A 169 21.21 -2.97 2.58
CA GLN A 169 21.23 -2.61 3.99
C GLN A 169 20.75 -1.18 4.19
N LEU A 170 19.68 -1.02 4.94
CA LEU A 170 19.15 0.29 5.32
C LEU A 170 19.60 0.68 6.72
N TYR A 171 19.68 1.99 6.96
CA TYR A 171 20.09 2.59 8.21
C TYR A 171 19.07 3.63 8.66
N THR A 172 18.83 3.71 9.97
CA THR A 172 18.06 4.79 10.58
C THR A 172 19.01 5.86 11.09
N ARG A 173 18.71 7.12 10.80
CA ARG A 173 19.45 8.24 11.41
C ARG A 173 19.15 8.29 12.90
N MET A 174 20.18 8.55 13.69
CA MET A 174 19.98 8.86 15.10
C MET A 174 19.23 10.19 15.24
N SER A 175 18.35 10.29 16.23
CA SER A 175 17.78 11.59 16.59
C SER A 175 18.90 12.53 17.06
N ALA A 176 18.74 13.84 16.86
CA ALA A 176 19.74 14.83 17.26
C ALA A 176 20.14 14.67 18.73
N ALA A 177 19.16 14.50 19.64
CA ALA A 177 19.44 14.28 21.06
C ALA A 177 20.24 13.01 21.36
N LYS A 178 20.04 11.93 20.58
CA LYS A 178 20.82 10.71 20.69
C LYS A 178 22.22 10.88 20.10
N ALA A 179 22.34 11.56 18.96
CA ALA A 179 23.62 11.88 18.34
C ALA A 179 24.47 12.77 19.27
N ASP A 180 23.91 13.79 19.90
CA ASP A 180 24.59 14.64 20.87
C ASP A 180 25.14 13.86 22.07
N ARG A 181 24.41 12.87 22.55
CA ARG A 181 24.86 12.02 23.64
C ARG A 181 25.93 11.02 23.21
N VAL A 182 25.81 10.45 22.00
CA VAL A 182 26.72 9.41 21.49
C VAL A 182 28.04 10.04 21.03
N TYR A 183 27.98 11.15 20.29
CA TYR A 183 29.12 11.88 19.73
C TYR A 183 29.45 13.14 20.58
N ALA A 184 29.60 12.91 21.90
CA ALA A 184 29.82 14.00 22.86
C ALA A 184 31.22 14.60 22.82
N GLN A 185 32.18 14.00 22.11
CA GLN A 185 33.56 14.44 22.01
C GLN A 185 33.80 15.09 20.63
N SER A 186 34.72 16.05 20.59
CA SER A 186 35.12 16.73 19.36
C SER A 186 36.64 16.84 19.28
N ASP A 187 37.18 16.76 18.09
CA ASP A 187 38.56 17.11 17.80
C ASP A 187 38.73 18.63 17.61
N SER A 188 39.94 19.10 17.49
CA SER A 188 40.30 20.52 17.34
C SER A 188 39.73 21.14 16.05
N ASP A 189 39.41 20.33 15.04
CA ASP A 189 38.76 20.72 13.77
C ASP A 189 37.22 20.79 13.88
N GLY A 190 36.64 20.47 15.04
CA GLY A 190 35.21 20.46 15.30
C GLY A 190 34.50 19.16 14.93
N ARG A 191 35.18 18.16 14.37
CA ARG A 191 34.56 16.85 14.05
C ARG A 191 34.18 16.11 15.33
N ARG A 192 32.91 15.78 15.43
CA ARG A 192 32.34 15.04 16.58
C ARG A 192 32.59 13.54 16.43
N TRP A 193 32.90 12.86 17.54
CA TRP A 193 33.19 11.45 17.53
C TRP A 193 32.74 10.75 18.82
N GLN A 194 32.57 9.42 18.71
CA GLN A 194 32.40 8.50 19.84
C GLN A 194 33.61 7.61 20.01
N SER A 195 33.89 7.27 21.28
CA SER A 195 34.98 6.36 21.62
C SER A 195 34.49 4.91 21.64
N VAL A 196 35.08 4.05 20.80
CA VAL A 196 34.77 2.62 20.75
C VAL A 196 35.96 1.76 21.12
N THR A 197 35.72 0.56 21.65
CA THR A 197 36.79 -0.36 22.05
C THR A 197 37.45 -1.00 20.83
N LEU A 198 38.79 -1.13 20.88
CA LEU A 198 39.59 -1.87 19.88
C LEU A 198 39.77 -3.36 20.28
N ARG A 199 38.79 -3.93 20.97
CA ARG A 199 38.83 -5.36 21.33
C ARG A 199 38.03 -6.21 20.34
N ASN A 200 38.50 -7.42 20.10
CA ASN A 200 37.73 -8.42 19.38
C ASN A 200 36.63 -9.02 20.29
N PRO A 201 35.41 -9.29 19.80
CA PRO A 201 34.36 -9.94 20.57
C PRO A 201 34.70 -11.40 20.96
N SER A 202 35.51 -12.10 20.18
CA SER A 202 35.99 -13.46 20.44
C SER A 202 37.52 -13.52 20.41
N VAL A 203 38.11 -14.54 21.03
CA VAL A 203 39.57 -14.74 21.04
C VAL A 203 40.09 -14.95 19.63
N ARG A 204 41.08 -14.11 19.24
CA ARG A 204 41.75 -14.14 17.92
C ARG A 204 43.28 -14.11 18.13
N PRO A 205 43.94 -15.27 18.20
CA PRO A 205 45.38 -15.32 18.47
C PRO A 205 46.25 -14.51 17.51
N ASN A 206 45.90 -14.44 16.25
CA ASN A 206 46.57 -13.67 15.20
C ASN A 206 46.45 -12.14 15.35
N LEU A 207 45.62 -11.67 16.26
CA LEU A 207 45.42 -10.24 16.57
C LEU A 207 45.98 -9.86 17.95
N HIS A 208 46.83 -10.72 18.51
CA HIS A 208 47.58 -10.47 19.72
C HIS A 208 48.99 -9.97 19.37
N TYR A 209 49.16 -8.65 19.34
CA TYR A 209 50.43 -8.01 19.12
C TYR A 209 50.54 -6.74 19.97
N PRO A 210 51.72 -6.43 20.55
CA PRO A 210 51.96 -5.13 21.18
C PRO A 210 51.98 -4.05 20.09
N TYR A 211 51.36 -2.88 20.36
CA TYR A 211 51.35 -1.78 19.44
C TYR A 211 51.95 -0.53 20.06
N THR A 212 53.04 -0.03 19.48
CA THR A 212 53.67 1.24 19.89
C THR A 212 53.06 2.35 19.05
N ALA A 213 52.24 3.20 19.67
CA ALA A 213 51.57 4.30 19.00
C ALA A 213 52.50 5.51 18.85
N ARG A 214 52.08 6.48 18.02
CA ARG A 214 52.84 7.74 17.77
C ARG A 214 53.11 8.60 19.01
N ASN A 215 52.40 8.38 20.11
CA ASN A 215 52.68 9.01 21.40
C ASN A 215 53.87 8.35 22.15
N GLY A 216 54.52 7.35 21.55
CA GLY A 216 55.66 6.63 22.11
C GLY A 216 55.29 5.56 23.12
N VAL A 217 54.00 5.36 23.42
CA VAL A 217 53.53 4.35 24.41
C VAL A 217 53.19 3.04 23.70
N THR A 218 53.65 1.93 24.28
CA THR A 218 53.31 0.58 23.82
C THR A 218 52.10 0.04 24.56
N TYR A 219 51.02 -0.21 23.78
CA TYR A 219 49.76 -0.74 24.29
C TYR A 219 49.68 -2.25 24.08
N GLN A 220 49.16 -2.96 25.09
CA GLN A 220 48.93 -4.40 25.01
C GLN A 220 47.50 -4.68 24.53
N PRO A 221 47.28 -5.77 23.77
CA PRO A 221 45.96 -6.16 23.31
C PRO A 221 45.07 -6.61 24.48
N HIS A 222 43.75 -6.51 24.29
CA HIS A 222 42.81 -7.20 25.17
C HIS A 222 43.04 -8.73 25.10
N PRO A 223 42.68 -9.54 26.12
CA PRO A 223 42.76 -11.01 26.06
C PRO A 223 42.12 -11.67 24.86
N ASN A 224 41.17 -11.02 24.20
CA ASN A 224 40.57 -11.47 22.93
C ASN A 224 41.35 -11.02 21.67
N GLY A 225 42.41 -10.23 21.83
CA GLY A 225 43.11 -9.58 20.73
C GLY A 225 42.51 -8.24 20.33
N TRP A 226 43.22 -7.52 19.44
CA TRP A 226 42.71 -6.30 18.80
C TRP A 226 41.56 -6.59 17.84
N SER A 227 40.74 -5.60 17.52
CA SER A 227 39.68 -5.70 16.52
C SER A 227 40.19 -5.60 15.07
N CYS A 228 41.46 -5.31 14.85
CA CYS A 228 42.10 -5.16 13.55
C CYS A 228 43.54 -5.67 13.54
N ASN A 229 44.11 -5.88 12.34
CA ASN A 229 45.50 -6.20 12.11
C ASN A 229 46.40 -4.96 12.29
N ILE A 230 47.72 -5.19 12.33
CA ILE A 230 48.70 -4.15 12.62
C ILE A 230 48.71 -3.03 11.56
N GLU A 231 48.54 -3.35 10.29
CA GLU A 231 48.55 -2.36 9.18
C GLU A 231 47.36 -1.41 9.32
N ARG A 232 46.21 -1.91 9.71
CA ARG A 232 45.01 -1.10 9.97
C ARG A 232 45.14 -0.27 11.23
N MET A 233 45.80 -0.79 12.24
CA MET A 233 46.09 -0.06 13.48
C MET A 233 47.02 1.14 13.20
N GLN A 234 48.10 0.93 12.39
CA GLN A 234 48.99 1.98 11.93
C GLN A 234 48.24 3.09 11.18
N ARG A 235 47.38 2.69 10.23
CA ARG A 235 46.54 3.65 9.52
C ARG A 235 45.65 4.47 10.43
N TYR A 236 45.02 3.85 11.43
CA TYR A 236 44.23 4.58 12.42
C TYR A 236 45.05 5.58 13.22
N ASP A 237 46.29 5.26 13.51
CA ASP A 237 47.21 6.16 14.21
C ASP A 237 47.64 7.34 13.33
N GLU A 238 48.01 7.08 12.07
CA GLU A 238 48.37 8.09 11.07
C GLU A 238 47.22 9.05 10.81
N GLU A 239 45.99 8.55 10.70
CA GLU A 239 44.75 9.32 10.48
C GLU A 239 44.25 10.04 11.75
N ASN A 240 44.99 10.03 12.87
CA ASN A 240 44.57 10.59 14.16
C ASN A 240 43.28 10.00 14.73
N ARG A 241 42.98 8.75 14.43
CA ARG A 241 41.76 8.06 14.83
C ARG A 241 41.90 7.31 16.15
N LEU A 242 43.10 7.21 16.74
CA LEU A 242 43.31 6.59 18.04
C LEU A 242 43.00 7.61 19.13
N HIS A 243 42.21 7.17 20.12
CA HIS A 243 41.95 7.88 21.34
C HIS A 243 42.81 7.26 22.46
N PHE A 244 43.81 8.03 22.90
CA PHE A 244 44.74 7.61 23.92
C PHE A 244 44.12 7.74 25.31
N PRO A 245 44.31 6.75 26.20
CA PRO A 245 43.81 6.83 27.56
C PRO A 245 44.57 7.89 28.35
N THR A 246 43.87 8.55 29.27
CA THR A 246 44.48 9.51 30.20
C THR A 246 45.15 8.84 31.39
N LYS A 247 44.82 7.57 31.68
CA LYS A 247 45.40 6.76 32.74
C LYS A 247 46.33 5.70 32.14
N GLU A 248 47.44 5.41 32.80
CA GLU A 248 48.40 4.38 32.35
C GLU A 248 47.77 2.99 32.21
N SER A 249 46.80 2.63 33.07
CA SER A 249 46.05 1.38 32.98
C SER A 249 44.94 1.38 31.92
N GLY A 250 44.77 2.46 31.21
CA GLY A 250 43.70 2.60 30.23
C GLY A 250 43.99 1.86 28.93
N SER A 251 42.95 1.43 28.24
CA SER A 251 43.05 0.76 26.94
C SER A 251 42.95 1.76 25.78
N LEU A 252 43.72 1.50 24.73
CA LEU A 252 43.64 2.23 23.47
C LEU A 252 42.25 2.06 22.86
N ARG A 253 41.65 3.14 22.34
CA ARG A 253 40.32 3.16 21.77
C ARG A 253 40.32 3.81 20.38
N LEU A 254 39.27 3.58 19.59
CA LEU A 254 39.10 4.15 18.25
C LEU A 254 38.08 5.28 18.30
N LYS A 255 38.38 6.40 17.62
CA LYS A 255 37.41 7.45 17.33
C LYS A 255 36.58 7.04 16.15
N MET A 256 35.24 6.98 16.31
CA MET A 256 34.28 6.86 15.21
C MET A 256 33.57 8.19 15.04
N TYR A 257 33.78 8.82 13.89
CA TYR A 257 33.24 10.14 13.60
C TYR A 257 31.76 10.10 13.22
N GLU A 258 31.01 11.14 13.63
CA GLU A 258 29.58 11.26 13.32
C GLU A 258 29.30 11.39 11.82
N ASP A 259 30.10 12.18 11.11
CA ASP A 259 29.99 12.42 9.68
C ASP A 259 30.27 11.19 8.80
N GLU A 260 30.95 10.17 9.36
CA GLU A 260 31.17 8.88 8.71
C GLU A 260 30.10 7.83 9.07
N SER A 261 29.21 8.16 10.01
CA SER A 261 28.21 7.22 10.48
C SER A 261 27.02 7.15 9.51
N GLN A 262 26.74 5.97 9.03
CA GLN A 262 25.51 5.70 8.27
C GLN A 262 24.26 5.64 9.17
N GLY A 263 24.44 5.72 10.49
CA GLY A 263 23.37 5.52 11.46
C GLY A 263 23.31 4.07 11.99
N ALA A 264 22.22 3.73 12.66
CA ALA A 264 21.97 2.38 13.13
C ALA A 264 21.36 1.51 12.02
N ARG A 265 21.84 0.28 11.87
CA ARG A 265 21.22 -0.68 10.96
C ARG A 265 19.75 -0.86 11.34
N LEU A 266 18.89 -0.83 10.35
CA LEU A 266 17.47 -1.05 10.54
C LEU A 266 17.23 -2.44 11.17
N GLN A 267 16.35 -2.47 12.16
CA GLN A 267 15.95 -3.68 12.88
C GLN A 267 14.51 -4.07 12.53
N SER A 268 14.01 -5.16 13.11
CA SER A 268 12.66 -5.68 12.83
C SER A 268 11.53 -5.00 13.60
N LEU A 269 11.83 -4.14 14.57
CA LEU A 269 10.82 -3.30 15.24
C LEU A 269 10.76 -1.93 14.56
N TRP A 270 9.59 -1.62 13.96
CA TRP A 270 9.36 -0.37 13.24
C TRP A 270 8.34 0.50 13.98
N ASP A 271 8.81 1.32 14.88
CA ASP A 271 8.04 2.31 15.63
C ASP A 271 8.32 3.76 15.18
N ASP A 272 9.25 3.92 14.26
CA ASP A 272 9.70 5.19 13.68
C ASP A 272 8.89 5.64 12.46
N ILE A 273 8.03 4.78 11.90
CA ILE A 273 7.06 5.14 10.85
C ILE A 273 5.70 5.30 11.50
N PRO A 274 5.23 6.55 11.70
CA PRO A 274 3.94 6.79 12.32
C PRO A 274 2.78 6.34 11.44
N PRO A 275 1.61 6.01 12.02
CA PRO A 275 0.39 5.78 11.28
C PRO A 275 0.00 7.02 10.46
N LEU A 276 -0.72 6.80 9.36
CA LEU A 276 -1.16 7.87 8.49
C LEU A 276 -2.22 8.74 9.19
N SER A 277 -1.87 9.99 9.50
CA SER A 277 -2.79 10.91 10.15
C SER A 277 -3.95 11.32 9.22
N SER A 278 -5.09 11.73 9.81
CA SER A 278 -6.26 12.20 9.05
C SER A 278 -5.95 13.39 8.13
N ASN A 279 -4.99 14.23 8.49
CA ASN A 279 -4.60 15.44 7.77
C ASN A 279 -3.36 15.23 6.85
N ALA A 280 -2.83 14.00 6.76
CA ALA A 280 -1.67 13.74 5.91
C ALA A 280 -1.97 14.06 4.43
N GLN A 281 -1.04 14.74 3.76
CA GLN A 281 -1.20 15.11 2.34
C GLN A 281 -1.30 13.88 1.43
N GLU A 282 -0.66 12.77 1.79
CA GLU A 282 -0.70 11.51 1.03
C GLU A 282 -1.99 10.71 1.24
N ARG A 283 -2.86 11.10 2.19
CA ARG A 283 -4.10 10.41 2.49
C ARG A 283 -5.14 10.66 1.40
N LEU A 284 -5.56 9.60 0.71
CA LEU A 284 -6.56 9.63 -0.36
C LEU A 284 -8.00 9.38 0.13
N GLY A 285 -8.17 9.03 1.41
CA GLY A 285 -9.48 8.66 1.98
C GLY A 285 -9.79 7.16 1.94
N TYR A 286 -8.89 6.34 1.39
CA TYR A 286 -9.03 4.87 1.42
C TYR A 286 -8.82 4.34 2.85
N PRO A 287 -9.73 3.48 3.37
CA PRO A 287 -9.78 3.13 4.79
C PRO A 287 -8.51 2.51 5.35
N THR A 288 -7.89 1.61 4.59
CA THR A 288 -6.72 0.82 5.00
C THR A 288 -5.41 1.32 4.41
N GLN A 289 -5.40 2.58 3.91
CA GLN A 289 -4.19 3.14 3.30
C GLN A 289 -3.01 3.12 4.26
N LYS A 290 -1.93 2.46 3.86
CA LYS A 290 -0.65 2.43 4.59
C LYS A 290 0.19 3.68 4.29
N PRO A 291 1.06 4.12 5.21
CA PRO A 291 2.02 5.20 4.94
C PRO A 291 2.96 4.82 3.79
N ARG A 292 3.21 5.75 2.87
CA ARG A 292 4.14 5.51 1.75
C ARG A 292 5.56 5.18 2.24
N ALA A 293 6.01 5.79 3.32
CA ALA A 293 7.31 5.52 3.93
C ALA A 293 7.50 4.05 4.31
N LEU A 294 6.43 3.34 4.71
CA LEU A 294 6.47 1.90 5.00
C LEU A 294 6.84 1.10 3.75
N LEU A 295 6.18 1.41 2.63
CA LEU A 295 6.41 0.72 1.36
C LEU A 295 7.75 1.12 0.73
N GLU A 296 8.15 2.39 0.84
CA GLU A 296 9.47 2.86 0.41
C GLU A 296 10.59 2.08 1.12
N ARG A 297 10.46 1.84 2.42
CA ARG A 297 11.42 1.06 3.21
C ARG A 297 11.53 -0.38 2.72
N ILE A 298 10.40 -1.07 2.53
CA ILE A 298 10.36 -2.45 2.04
C ILE A 298 10.97 -2.54 0.64
N ILE A 299 10.54 -1.68 -0.28
CA ILE A 299 10.98 -1.67 -1.67
C ILE A 299 12.47 -1.34 -1.78
N ALA A 300 12.97 -0.36 -1.02
CA ALA A 300 14.38 -0.01 -1.01
C ALA A 300 15.28 -1.14 -0.48
N ALA A 301 14.81 -1.88 0.55
CA ALA A 301 15.56 -2.98 1.14
C ALA A 301 15.71 -4.18 0.20
N SER A 302 14.67 -4.53 -0.57
CA SER A 302 14.59 -5.82 -1.27
C SER A 302 14.40 -5.70 -2.78
N SER A 303 14.73 -4.55 -3.36
CA SER A 303 14.75 -4.36 -4.83
C SER A 303 15.73 -3.27 -5.24
N ASN A 304 16.04 -3.21 -6.55
CA ASN A 304 16.88 -2.20 -7.17
C ASN A 304 16.09 -1.37 -8.19
N PRO A 305 16.54 -0.17 -8.59
CA PRO A 305 15.91 0.57 -9.67
C PRO A 305 15.79 -0.28 -10.94
N GLY A 306 14.60 -0.25 -11.57
CA GLY A 306 14.27 -1.05 -12.74
C GLY A 306 13.66 -2.43 -12.44
N ASP A 307 13.76 -2.93 -11.20
CA ASP A 307 13.12 -4.18 -10.76
C ASP A 307 11.59 -4.06 -10.77
N VAL A 308 10.91 -5.22 -10.82
CA VAL A 308 9.45 -5.32 -10.86
C VAL A 308 8.90 -5.58 -9.46
N VAL A 309 8.07 -4.67 -8.96
CA VAL A 309 7.32 -4.78 -7.70
C VAL A 309 5.88 -5.15 -8.01
N LEU A 310 5.36 -6.20 -7.38
CA LEU A 310 3.97 -6.65 -7.48
C LEU A 310 3.25 -6.45 -6.16
N ASP A 311 2.08 -5.80 -6.23
CA ASP A 311 1.10 -5.76 -5.13
C ASP A 311 -0.23 -6.35 -5.63
N PRO A 312 -0.58 -7.60 -5.21
CA PRO A 312 -1.79 -8.28 -5.67
C PRO A 312 -3.06 -7.87 -4.91
N PHE A 313 -2.96 -6.97 -3.93
CA PHE A 313 -4.05 -6.40 -3.14
C PHE A 313 -3.85 -4.89 -2.99
N CYS A 314 -3.67 -4.20 -4.12
CA CYS A 314 -3.03 -2.88 -4.13
C CYS A 314 -3.90 -1.74 -3.59
N GLY A 315 -5.21 -1.94 -3.36
CA GLY A 315 -6.11 -0.93 -2.81
C GLY A 315 -5.96 0.43 -3.50
N CYS A 316 -5.65 1.48 -2.74
CA CYS A 316 -5.39 2.82 -3.32
C CYS A 316 -3.98 3.02 -3.89
N GLY A 317 -3.19 1.95 -4.07
CA GLY A 317 -1.92 1.97 -4.77
C GLY A 317 -0.73 2.58 -4.02
N THR A 318 -0.65 2.42 -2.71
CA THR A 318 0.50 2.96 -1.95
C THR A 318 1.81 2.29 -2.36
N ALA A 319 1.81 0.95 -2.58
CA ALA A 319 2.98 0.23 -3.07
C ALA A 319 3.37 0.63 -4.50
N VAL A 320 2.37 0.83 -5.37
CA VAL A 320 2.55 1.31 -6.76
C VAL A 320 3.22 2.69 -6.77
N ASP A 321 2.73 3.63 -5.96
CA ASP A 321 3.29 4.97 -5.81
C ASP A 321 4.73 4.95 -5.26
N ALA A 322 4.99 4.16 -4.22
CA ALA A 322 6.32 4.00 -3.65
C ALA A 322 7.31 3.38 -4.66
N ALA A 323 6.88 2.36 -5.42
CA ALA A 323 7.68 1.73 -6.46
C ALA A 323 8.02 2.72 -7.58
N GLN A 324 7.03 3.48 -8.07
CA GLN A 324 7.25 4.52 -9.08
C GLN A 324 8.24 5.58 -8.60
N LYS A 325 8.06 6.10 -7.38
CA LYS A 325 8.94 7.10 -6.79
C LYS A 325 10.40 6.64 -6.70
N LEU A 326 10.59 5.37 -6.42
CA LEU A 326 11.91 4.75 -6.28
C LEU A 326 12.48 4.23 -7.63
N GLY A 327 11.83 4.47 -8.76
CA GLY A 327 12.29 4.06 -10.09
C GLY A 327 12.17 2.57 -10.35
N ARG A 328 11.23 1.88 -9.70
CA ARG A 328 10.87 0.48 -9.97
C ARG A 328 9.75 0.41 -10.99
N LYS A 329 9.69 -0.69 -11.74
CA LYS A 329 8.49 -1.08 -12.47
C LYS A 329 7.49 -1.65 -11.48
N TRP A 330 6.20 -1.53 -11.75
CA TRP A 330 5.19 -1.98 -10.82
C TRP A 330 4.01 -2.65 -11.52
N ILE A 331 3.39 -3.56 -10.80
CA ILE A 331 2.14 -4.22 -11.17
C ILE A 331 1.24 -4.16 -9.93
N GLY A 332 0.09 -3.50 -10.04
CA GLY A 332 -0.93 -3.48 -9.00
C GLY A 332 -2.15 -4.27 -9.46
N ILE A 333 -2.71 -5.12 -8.61
CA ILE A 333 -3.93 -5.88 -8.88
C ILE A 333 -4.94 -5.56 -7.79
N ASP A 334 -6.17 -5.28 -8.17
CA ASP A 334 -7.31 -5.14 -7.26
C ASP A 334 -8.59 -5.67 -7.91
N VAL A 335 -9.53 -6.10 -7.10
CA VAL A 335 -10.83 -6.61 -7.58
C VAL A 335 -11.84 -5.51 -7.83
N THR A 336 -11.58 -4.28 -7.33
CA THR A 336 -12.54 -3.18 -7.39
C THR A 336 -12.15 -2.12 -8.41
N HIS A 337 -13.10 -1.70 -9.25
CA HIS A 337 -12.88 -0.59 -10.17
C HIS A 337 -12.59 0.73 -9.45
N ILE A 338 -13.09 0.89 -8.23
CA ILE A 338 -12.83 2.09 -7.40
C ILE A 338 -11.35 2.17 -7.05
N ALA A 339 -10.75 1.08 -6.56
CA ALA A 339 -9.34 1.03 -6.23
C ALA A 339 -8.48 1.32 -7.48
N ILE A 340 -8.76 0.68 -8.60
CA ILE A 340 -8.06 0.89 -9.87
C ILE A 340 -8.19 2.35 -10.33
N GLY A 341 -9.39 2.94 -10.30
CA GLY A 341 -9.59 4.35 -10.65
C GLY A 341 -8.81 5.31 -9.74
N MET A 342 -8.77 5.02 -8.43
CA MET A 342 -7.96 5.80 -7.48
C MET A 342 -6.46 5.72 -7.78
N ILE A 343 -5.97 4.55 -8.17
CA ILE A 343 -4.56 4.36 -8.57
C ILE A 343 -4.28 5.16 -9.84
N GLU A 344 -5.13 5.07 -10.86
CA GLU A 344 -4.97 5.84 -12.09
C GLU A 344 -4.87 7.34 -11.81
N ASP A 345 -5.81 7.88 -11.02
CA ASP A 345 -5.82 9.29 -10.62
C ASP A 345 -4.57 9.65 -9.80
N ARG A 346 -4.16 8.80 -8.86
CA ARG A 346 -2.94 8.98 -8.07
C ARG A 346 -1.71 9.07 -8.95
N MET A 347 -1.57 8.14 -9.91
CA MET A 347 -0.40 8.08 -10.79
C MET A 347 -0.37 9.26 -11.76
N ARG A 348 -1.49 9.61 -12.40
CA ARG A 348 -1.56 10.76 -13.33
C ARG A 348 -1.31 12.10 -12.61
N ASN A 349 -1.86 12.29 -11.41
CA ASN A 349 -1.69 13.52 -10.64
C ASN A 349 -0.29 13.63 -10.01
N GLY A 350 0.24 12.52 -9.48
CA GLY A 350 1.54 12.47 -8.82
C GLY A 350 2.72 12.56 -9.79
N TYR A 351 2.55 11.97 -10.99
CA TYR A 351 3.63 11.82 -11.98
C TYR A 351 3.17 12.29 -13.36
N PRO A 352 3.14 13.59 -13.63
CA PRO A 352 2.70 14.11 -14.93
C PRO A 352 3.46 13.50 -16.10
N GLY A 353 2.73 12.98 -17.11
CA GLY A 353 3.30 12.32 -18.28
C GLY A 353 3.62 10.83 -18.11
N ILE A 354 3.33 10.24 -16.95
CA ILE A 354 3.48 8.79 -16.74
C ILE A 354 2.63 8.01 -17.75
N GLN A 355 3.20 6.94 -18.27
CA GLN A 355 2.48 5.97 -19.10
C GLN A 355 2.38 4.64 -18.39
N PHE A 356 1.18 4.10 -18.31
CA PHE A 356 0.89 2.79 -17.77
C PHE A 356 -0.33 2.20 -18.47
N GLU A 357 -0.50 0.91 -18.35
CA GLU A 357 -1.61 0.18 -18.93
C GLU A 357 -2.51 -0.37 -17.82
N THR A 358 -3.82 -0.17 -17.94
CA THR A 358 -4.81 -0.79 -17.06
C THR A 358 -5.47 -1.94 -17.83
N LEU A 359 -5.43 -3.14 -17.25
CA LEU A 359 -6.06 -4.34 -17.81
C LEU A 359 -7.34 -4.67 -17.03
N GLY A 360 -8.28 -5.38 -17.67
CA GLY A 360 -9.54 -5.81 -17.03
C GLY A 360 -10.60 -4.72 -16.90
N VAL A 361 -10.35 -3.53 -17.43
CA VAL A 361 -11.36 -2.46 -17.56
C VAL A 361 -11.79 -2.30 -19.02
N PRO A 362 -13.04 -1.92 -19.29
CA PRO A 362 -13.48 -1.64 -20.66
C PRO A 362 -12.65 -0.54 -21.32
N ARG A 363 -12.14 -0.84 -22.53
CA ARG A 363 -11.34 0.08 -23.33
C ARG A 363 -12.06 0.59 -24.59
N ASP A 364 -13.09 -0.14 -25.00
CA ASP A 364 -13.91 0.14 -26.14
C ASP A 364 -15.37 -0.25 -25.85
N LEU A 365 -16.26 0.13 -26.78
CA LEU A 365 -17.68 -0.12 -26.64
C LEU A 365 -17.99 -1.62 -26.48
N ALA A 366 -17.32 -2.47 -27.26
CA ALA A 366 -17.55 -3.92 -27.23
C ALA A 366 -17.16 -4.55 -25.88
N SER A 367 -16.04 -4.13 -25.27
CA SER A 367 -15.64 -4.60 -23.94
C SER A 367 -16.55 -4.06 -22.84
N ALA A 368 -17.06 -2.84 -22.96
CA ALA A 368 -18.04 -2.28 -22.04
C ALA A 368 -19.39 -3.02 -22.11
N GLU A 369 -19.86 -3.34 -23.32
CA GLU A 369 -21.08 -4.12 -23.54
C GLU A 369 -20.93 -5.55 -22.99
N ARG A 370 -19.77 -6.17 -23.17
CA ARG A 370 -19.47 -7.48 -22.63
C ARG A 370 -19.51 -7.48 -21.09
N LEU A 371 -18.85 -6.51 -20.44
CA LEU A 371 -18.92 -6.35 -19.00
C LEU A 371 -20.35 -6.17 -18.49
N ALA A 372 -21.19 -5.42 -19.24
CA ALA A 372 -22.59 -5.23 -18.90
C ALA A 372 -23.40 -6.54 -18.87
N VAL A 373 -23.00 -7.52 -19.69
CA VAL A 373 -23.66 -8.84 -19.78
C VAL A 373 -23.06 -9.83 -18.76
N GLU A 374 -21.73 -9.90 -18.68
CA GLU A 374 -21.01 -10.88 -17.87
C GLU A 374 -21.08 -10.53 -16.36
N ASP A 375 -20.94 -9.25 -16.00
CA ASP A 375 -21.04 -8.79 -14.61
C ASP A 375 -21.72 -7.41 -14.54
N PRO A 376 -23.07 -7.38 -14.50
CA PRO A 376 -23.82 -6.12 -14.42
C PRO A 376 -23.49 -5.27 -13.20
N HIS A 377 -23.06 -5.88 -12.09
CA HIS A 377 -22.70 -5.15 -10.89
C HIS A 377 -21.35 -4.43 -11.04
N GLN A 378 -20.34 -5.09 -11.55
CA GLN A 378 -19.07 -4.46 -11.89
C GLN A 378 -19.23 -3.40 -12.97
N PHE A 379 -20.11 -3.63 -13.94
CA PHE A 379 -20.45 -2.63 -14.93
C PHE A 379 -21.04 -1.36 -14.30
N GLN A 380 -21.99 -1.49 -13.37
CA GLN A 380 -22.55 -0.34 -12.64
C GLN A 380 -21.47 0.42 -11.85
N GLN A 381 -20.55 -0.28 -11.21
CA GLN A 381 -19.42 0.32 -10.49
C GLN A 381 -18.51 1.09 -11.45
N TRP A 382 -18.09 0.47 -12.52
CA TRP A 382 -17.23 1.08 -13.54
C TRP A 382 -17.88 2.33 -14.16
N VAL A 383 -19.14 2.23 -14.60
CA VAL A 383 -19.88 3.36 -15.18
C VAL A 383 -20.00 4.52 -14.19
N SER A 384 -20.38 4.23 -12.94
CA SER A 384 -20.51 5.27 -11.92
C SER A 384 -19.21 6.05 -11.73
N TRP A 385 -18.07 5.35 -11.74
CA TRP A 385 -16.76 5.99 -11.69
C TRP A 385 -16.46 6.83 -12.92
N GLN A 386 -16.75 6.33 -14.12
CA GLN A 386 -16.50 7.03 -15.40
C GLN A 386 -17.24 8.36 -15.50
N VAL A 387 -18.44 8.48 -14.95
CA VAL A 387 -19.19 9.75 -14.89
C VAL A 387 -18.74 10.67 -13.75
N GLY A 388 -17.69 10.32 -13.01
CA GLY A 388 -17.18 11.10 -11.88
C GLY A 388 -18.00 10.97 -10.61
N GLY A 389 -18.76 9.90 -10.50
CA GLY A 389 -19.55 9.53 -9.33
C GLY A 389 -19.01 8.30 -8.62
N PHE A 390 -19.84 7.69 -7.82
CA PHE A 390 -19.52 6.52 -7.03
C PHE A 390 -20.72 5.56 -6.96
N PRO A 391 -20.48 4.24 -7.03
CA PRO A 391 -21.52 3.25 -7.07
C PRO A 391 -22.21 3.05 -5.73
N ARG A 392 -23.41 2.46 -5.76
CA ARG A 392 -24.11 1.98 -4.59
C ARG A 392 -23.65 0.56 -4.23
N GLU A 393 -23.56 0.28 -2.91
CA GLU A 393 -22.96 -0.94 -2.36
C GLU A 393 -23.89 -2.15 -2.28
N LYS A 394 -25.18 -1.95 -2.07
CA LYS A 394 -26.10 -3.06 -1.75
C LYS A 394 -26.68 -3.72 -3.00
N LYS A 395 -26.49 -5.03 -3.12
CA LYS A 395 -27.29 -5.88 -4.01
C LYS A 395 -28.73 -5.96 -3.46
N GLY A 396 -29.71 -5.53 -4.25
CA GLY A 396 -31.16 -5.65 -3.97
C GLY A 396 -31.81 -4.44 -3.31
N GLY A 397 -33.07 -4.19 -3.62
CA GLY A 397 -33.90 -3.11 -3.07
C GLY A 397 -33.38 -1.70 -3.38
N ASP A 398 -32.97 -1.48 -4.63
CA ASP A 398 -32.20 -0.31 -5.10
C ASP A 398 -33.01 0.99 -5.17
N ARG A 399 -34.32 0.96 -4.96
CA ARG A 399 -35.20 2.13 -5.14
C ARG A 399 -34.89 2.94 -6.40
N GLY A 400 -34.20 2.33 -7.39
CA GLY A 400 -33.83 2.93 -8.68
C GLY A 400 -32.56 3.80 -8.68
N ILE A 401 -31.70 3.70 -7.62
CA ILE A 401 -30.42 4.40 -7.54
C ILE A 401 -29.28 3.39 -7.59
N ASP A 402 -28.41 3.51 -8.59
CA ASP A 402 -27.23 2.66 -8.81
C ASP A 402 -25.93 3.34 -8.36
N GLY A 403 -25.94 4.66 -8.16
CA GLY A 403 -24.81 5.44 -7.71
C GLY A 403 -25.14 6.90 -7.42
N TRP A 404 -24.17 7.66 -6.97
CA TRP A 404 -24.25 9.08 -6.67
C TRP A 404 -23.08 9.85 -7.25
N PHE A 405 -23.20 11.16 -7.36
CA PHE A 405 -22.10 12.07 -7.64
C PHE A 405 -22.24 13.35 -6.84
N ASN A 406 -21.12 13.95 -6.45
CA ASN A 406 -21.10 15.22 -5.75
C ASN A 406 -20.79 16.36 -6.73
N TYR A 407 -21.47 17.47 -6.58
CA TYR A 407 -21.25 18.66 -7.40
C TYR A 407 -21.31 19.93 -6.56
N LEU A 408 -20.62 20.97 -7.03
CA LEU A 408 -20.63 22.28 -6.40
C LEU A 408 -21.92 23.03 -6.82
N ALA A 409 -22.88 23.10 -5.91
CA ALA A 409 -24.17 23.77 -6.16
C ALA A 409 -24.07 25.31 -6.02
N ALA A 410 -23.16 25.79 -5.15
CA ALA A 410 -22.78 27.19 -4.97
C ALA A 410 -21.34 27.21 -4.43
N LYS A 411 -20.71 28.40 -4.38
CA LYS A 411 -19.28 28.58 -4.02
C LYS A 411 -18.81 27.81 -2.78
N ASN A 412 -19.70 27.55 -1.83
CA ASN A 412 -19.40 26.81 -0.59
C ASN A 412 -20.44 25.72 -0.26
N ARG A 413 -21.23 25.27 -1.25
CA ARG A 413 -22.28 24.29 -1.06
C ARG A 413 -22.14 23.11 -2.01
N ILE A 414 -21.85 21.96 -1.47
CA ILE A 414 -21.80 20.69 -2.20
C ILE A 414 -23.18 20.02 -2.04
N GLU A 415 -23.73 19.54 -3.14
CA GLU A 415 -24.94 18.73 -3.19
C GLU A 415 -24.66 17.42 -3.92
N THR A 416 -25.55 16.45 -3.73
CA THR A 416 -25.44 15.11 -4.31
C THR A 416 -26.52 14.89 -5.37
N GLY A 417 -26.10 14.41 -6.53
CA GLY A 417 -26.97 13.90 -7.58
C GLY A 417 -26.99 12.37 -7.60
N VAL A 418 -27.92 11.79 -8.34
CA VAL A 418 -28.12 10.34 -8.44
C VAL A 418 -27.77 9.80 -9.81
N ILE A 419 -27.33 8.53 -9.84
CA ILE A 419 -27.01 7.80 -11.07
C ILE A 419 -27.93 6.60 -11.15
N SER A 420 -28.60 6.40 -12.30
CA SER A 420 -29.28 5.15 -12.64
C SER A 420 -28.63 4.54 -13.87
N VAL A 421 -28.22 3.27 -13.78
CA VAL A 421 -27.52 2.54 -14.83
C VAL A 421 -28.42 1.43 -15.38
N LYS A 422 -28.57 1.38 -16.68
CA LYS A 422 -29.35 0.36 -17.38
C LYS A 422 -28.44 -0.40 -18.37
N ALA A 423 -27.99 -1.58 -17.91
CA ALA A 423 -27.12 -2.48 -18.67
C ALA A 423 -27.85 -3.25 -19.78
N GLY A 424 -29.17 -3.43 -19.66
CA GLY A 424 -29.99 -4.19 -20.62
C GLY A 424 -30.41 -3.39 -21.86
N ASP A 425 -30.90 -4.12 -22.88
CA ASP A 425 -31.33 -3.52 -24.16
C ASP A 425 -32.76 -3.00 -24.11
N HIS A 426 -33.58 -3.47 -23.15
CA HIS A 426 -34.99 -3.04 -23.01
C HIS A 426 -35.12 -1.88 -22.03
N VAL A 427 -34.79 -0.67 -22.47
CA VAL A 427 -34.92 0.55 -21.68
C VAL A 427 -36.13 1.34 -22.17
N THR A 428 -37.00 1.75 -21.24
CA THR A 428 -38.28 2.37 -21.54
C THR A 428 -38.39 3.80 -20.97
N PRO A 429 -39.29 4.66 -21.53
CA PRO A 429 -39.56 5.98 -20.97
C PRO A 429 -40.00 5.94 -19.49
N ASN A 430 -40.71 4.87 -19.07
CA ASN A 430 -41.12 4.72 -17.67
C ASN A 430 -39.93 4.66 -16.70
N MET A 431 -38.81 4.02 -17.10
CA MET A 431 -37.60 3.97 -16.26
C MET A 431 -36.99 5.36 -16.06
N VAL A 432 -37.07 6.22 -17.07
CA VAL A 432 -36.60 7.62 -16.98
C VAL A 432 -37.52 8.41 -16.05
N ARG A 433 -38.86 8.23 -16.18
CA ARG A 433 -39.84 8.83 -15.28
C ARG A 433 -39.65 8.40 -13.83
N ASP A 434 -39.32 7.11 -13.61
CA ASP A 434 -39.05 6.58 -12.25
C ASP A 434 -37.81 7.22 -11.64
N LEU A 435 -36.74 7.47 -12.41
CA LEU A 435 -35.59 8.23 -11.90
C LEU A 435 -36.03 9.67 -11.51
N GLY A 436 -36.84 10.34 -12.32
CA GLY A 436 -37.38 11.67 -11.98
C GLY A 436 -38.19 11.66 -10.67
N ARG A 437 -39.00 10.60 -10.42
CA ARG A 437 -39.74 10.42 -9.17
C ARG A 437 -38.79 10.19 -7.98
N VAL A 438 -37.74 9.40 -8.16
CA VAL A 438 -36.71 9.18 -7.15
C VAL A 438 -35.99 10.48 -6.81
N MET A 439 -35.60 11.26 -7.81
CA MET A 439 -34.99 12.59 -7.61
C MET A 439 -35.90 13.50 -6.77
N ALA A 440 -37.18 13.57 -7.11
CA ALA A 440 -38.17 14.39 -6.39
C ALA A 440 -38.38 13.90 -4.94
N ARG A 441 -38.54 12.58 -4.73
CA ARG A 441 -38.75 11.96 -3.41
C ARG A 441 -37.57 12.23 -2.47
N ASP A 442 -36.34 12.06 -2.97
CA ASP A 442 -35.10 12.12 -2.16
C ASP A 442 -34.45 13.52 -2.24
N LYS A 443 -35.13 14.49 -2.89
CA LYS A 443 -34.73 15.91 -3.02
C LYS A 443 -33.40 16.10 -3.75
N HIS A 444 -33.07 15.22 -4.71
CA HIS A 444 -31.91 15.39 -5.57
C HIS A 444 -32.26 16.31 -6.75
N ARG A 445 -31.42 17.31 -6.99
CA ARG A 445 -31.64 18.27 -8.09
C ARG A 445 -31.18 17.75 -9.44
N PHE A 446 -30.20 16.82 -9.46
CA PHE A 446 -29.63 16.26 -10.67
C PHE A 446 -29.67 14.74 -10.68
N GLY A 447 -29.93 14.16 -11.86
CA GLY A 447 -29.87 12.73 -12.13
C GLY A 447 -29.19 12.43 -13.45
N LEU A 448 -28.36 11.39 -13.46
CA LEU A 448 -27.76 10.81 -14.65
C LEU A 448 -28.41 9.48 -14.95
N PHE A 449 -28.92 9.33 -16.17
CA PHE A 449 -29.46 8.08 -16.69
C PHE A 449 -28.47 7.49 -17.68
N VAL A 450 -27.72 6.47 -17.23
CA VAL A 450 -26.69 5.83 -18.06
C VAL A 450 -27.24 4.60 -18.72
N MET A 451 -27.02 4.46 -20.03
CA MET A 451 -27.56 3.37 -20.85
C MET A 451 -26.62 2.97 -21.99
N LYS A 452 -26.82 1.76 -22.55
CA LYS A 452 -25.99 1.26 -23.65
C LYS A 452 -26.19 2.06 -24.92
N GLY A 453 -27.41 2.15 -25.41
CA GLY A 453 -27.75 2.75 -26.68
C GLY A 453 -28.23 4.20 -26.58
N ALA A 454 -28.65 4.77 -27.71
CA ALA A 454 -29.18 6.11 -27.75
C ALA A 454 -30.62 6.18 -27.18
N PRO A 455 -30.98 7.25 -26.45
CA PRO A 455 -32.32 7.41 -25.90
C PRO A 455 -33.36 7.59 -27.01
N THR A 456 -34.51 6.96 -26.86
CA THR A 456 -35.65 7.12 -27.77
C THR A 456 -36.28 8.52 -27.64
N ARG A 457 -37.14 8.91 -28.56
CA ARG A 457 -37.88 10.19 -28.49
C ARG A 457 -38.66 10.31 -27.18
N GLY A 458 -39.43 9.28 -26.82
CA GLY A 458 -40.21 9.29 -25.57
C GLY A 458 -39.36 9.40 -24.30
N MET A 459 -38.16 8.83 -24.30
CA MET A 459 -37.22 8.99 -23.17
C MET A 459 -36.69 10.43 -23.10
N ARG A 460 -36.38 11.03 -24.26
CA ARG A 460 -35.96 12.45 -24.31
C ARG A 460 -37.06 13.39 -23.85
N ASP A 461 -38.31 13.12 -24.23
CA ASP A 461 -39.47 13.90 -23.80
C ASP A 461 -39.66 13.83 -22.27
N GLU A 462 -39.51 12.64 -21.66
CA GLU A 462 -39.56 12.46 -20.21
C GLU A 462 -38.42 13.22 -19.48
N ALA A 463 -37.21 13.17 -20.02
CA ALA A 463 -36.08 13.92 -19.42
C ALA A 463 -36.28 15.44 -19.58
N ALA A 464 -36.81 15.89 -20.72
CA ALA A 464 -37.10 17.29 -20.98
C ALA A 464 -38.27 17.84 -20.14
N SER A 465 -39.13 16.97 -19.62
CA SER A 465 -40.19 17.35 -18.67
C SER A 465 -39.64 17.73 -17.28
N GLN A 466 -38.40 17.34 -16.97
CA GLN A 466 -37.72 17.75 -15.74
C GLN A 466 -37.21 19.19 -15.81
N PRO A 467 -37.10 19.91 -14.69
CA PRO A 467 -36.71 21.31 -14.71
C PRO A 467 -35.26 21.52 -15.22
N VAL A 468 -35.01 22.71 -15.73
CA VAL A 468 -33.65 23.22 -15.91
C VAL A 468 -33.24 23.89 -14.60
N ILE A 469 -32.15 23.42 -14.02
CA ILE A 469 -31.64 23.90 -12.74
C ILE A 469 -30.69 25.07 -12.96
N GLU A 470 -31.02 26.18 -12.33
CA GLU A 470 -30.14 27.34 -12.27
C GLU A 470 -29.22 27.28 -11.07
N THR A 471 -27.93 27.52 -11.32
CA THR A 471 -26.85 27.54 -10.31
C THR A 471 -25.97 28.73 -10.56
N GLU A 472 -25.07 29.07 -9.62
CA GLU A 472 -24.04 30.11 -9.82
C GLU A 472 -23.10 29.81 -11.01
N PHE A 473 -23.05 28.57 -11.49
CA PHE A 473 -22.17 28.10 -12.57
C PHE A 473 -22.88 27.96 -13.91
N GLY A 474 -24.16 28.32 -13.98
CA GLY A 474 -24.95 28.25 -15.21
C GLY A 474 -26.26 27.45 -15.09
N ARG A 475 -26.86 27.18 -16.24
CA ARG A 475 -28.15 26.44 -16.37
C ARG A 475 -27.90 25.03 -16.89
N PHE A 476 -28.43 24.03 -16.18
CA PHE A 476 -28.19 22.63 -16.44
C PHE A 476 -29.52 21.84 -16.43
N PRO A 477 -29.73 20.89 -17.36
CA PRO A 477 -30.89 20.00 -17.31
C PRO A 477 -30.83 19.15 -16.03
N ALA A 478 -31.92 19.02 -15.30
CA ALA A 478 -31.97 18.23 -14.08
C ALA A 478 -31.71 16.74 -14.34
N LEU A 479 -32.21 16.18 -15.42
CA LEU A 479 -32.01 14.79 -15.81
C LEU A 479 -31.31 14.74 -17.17
N GLN A 480 -30.23 13.97 -17.25
CA GLN A 480 -29.39 13.85 -18.44
C GLN A 480 -29.10 12.39 -18.76
N PHE A 481 -29.03 12.09 -20.06
CA PHE A 481 -28.56 10.81 -20.57
C PHE A 481 -27.05 10.81 -20.73
N VAL A 482 -26.44 9.66 -20.43
CA VAL A 482 -25.08 9.34 -20.81
C VAL A 482 -25.10 7.97 -21.46
N THR A 483 -24.68 7.87 -22.71
CA THR A 483 -24.56 6.58 -23.39
C THR A 483 -23.17 5.98 -23.22
N LEU A 484 -23.03 4.66 -23.42
CA LEU A 484 -21.70 4.05 -23.44
C LEU A 484 -20.80 4.65 -24.51
N ALA A 485 -21.37 5.00 -25.66
CA ALA A 485 -20.61 5.68 -26.71
C ALA A 485 -20.11 7.06 -26.26
N ASP A 486 -20.90 7.82 -25.52
CA ASP A 486 -20.48 9.09 -24.94
C ASP A 486 -19.31 8.90 -23.97
N LEU A 487 -19.40 7.89 -23.10
CA LEU A 487 -18.32 7.57 -22.14
C LEU A 487 -17.04 7.17 -22.85
N MET A 488 -17.11 6.29 -23.85
CA MET A 488 -15.94 5.85 -24.62
C MET A 488 -15.30 6.98 -25.42
N ASN A 489 -16.09 7.96 -25.86
CA ASN A 489 -15.60 9.16 -26.54
C ASN A 489 -15.15 10.27 -25.57
N GLY A 490 -15.16 10.01 -24.26
CA GLY A 490 -14.75 10.99 -23.24
C GLY A 490 -15.73 12.14 -23.05
N GLN A 491 -16.97 12.01 -23.56
CA GLN A 491 -18.00 13.04 -23.37
C GLN A 491 -18.50 13.02 -21.93
N LYS A 492 -18.56 14.19 -21.33
CA LYS A 492 -19.02 14.36 -19.94
C LYS A 492 -20.41 14.96 -19.90
N PRO A 493 -21.26 14.57 -18.93
CA PRO A 493 -22.55 15.22 -18.72
C PRO A 493 -22.37 16.70 -18.40
N ARG A 494 -23.34 17.53 -18.78
CA ARG A 494 -23.36 18.96 -18.51
C ARG A 494 -23.83 19.20 -17.08
N LEU A 495 -22.90 19.18 -16.14
CA LEU A 495 -23.14 19.37 -14.71
C LEU A 495 -22.32 20.57 -14.20
N PRO A 496 -22.73 21.16 -13.06
CA PRO A 496 -21.81 22.01 -12.29
C PRO A 496 -20.52 21.25 -11.97
N THR A 497 -19.48 21.97 -11.52
CA THR A 497 -18.20 21.35 -11.18
C THR A 497 -18.38 20.11 -10.32
N LEU A 498 -18.02 18.95 -10.85
CA LEU A 498 -18.01 17.70 -10.08
C LEU A 498 -16.92 17.74 -9.04
N ILE A 499 -17.26 17.31 -7.83
CA ILE A 499 -16.32 17.20 -6.72
C ILE A 499 -15.96 15.73 -6.58
N SER A 500 -14.70 15.41 -6.87
CA SER A 500 -14.20 14.07 -6.62
C SER A 500 -14.28 13.76 -5.13
N PRO A 501 -14.83 12.63 -4.73
CA PRO A 501 -14.83 12.19 -3.34
C PRO A 501 -13.42 11.84 -2.85
N VAL A 502 -12.50 11.61 -3.77
CA VAL A 502 -11.11 11.23 -3.49
C VAL A 502 -10.24 12.48 -3.47
N LYS A 503 -9.42 12.62 -2.44
CA LYS A 503 -8.40 13.70 -2.39
C LYS A 503 -7.42 13.53 -3.54
N LYS A 504 -7.09 14.63 -4.23
CA LYS A 504 -6.05 14.59 -5.26
C LYS A 504 -4.72 14.25 -4.62
N ALA A 505 -4.02 13.27 -5.19
CA ALA A 505 -2.66 12.94 -4.81
C ALA A 505 -1.75 14.18 -4.97
N ALA A 506 -0.89 14.41 -3.97
CA ALA A 506 0.12 15.46 -4.06
C ALA A 506 1.10 15.15 -5.20
N ARG A 507 1.53 16.20 -5.91
CA ARG A 507 2.56 16.07 -6.94
C ARG A 507 3.86 15.60 -6.31
N VAL A 508 4.45 14.52 -6.85
CA VAL A 508 5.74 14.02 -6.40
C VAL A 508 6.82 14.76 -7.16
N GLU A 509 7.70 15.46 -6.45
CA GLU A 509 8.92 16.02 -7.05
C GLU A 509 9.87 14.86 -7.35
N THR A 510 9.97 14.47 -8.61
CA THR A 510 11.04 13.61 -9.09
C THR A 510 12.30 14.46 -9.14
N ARG A 511 13.26 14.21 -8.27
CA ARG A 511 14.61 14.77 -8.44
C ARG A 511 15.14 14.22 -9.77
N ALA A 512 15.25 15.10 -10.76
CA ALA A 512 15.96 14.82 -12.00
C ALA A 512 17.33 14.24 -11.62
N SER A 513 17.70 13.17 -12.31
CA SER A 513 18.98 12.49 -12.21
C SER A 513 20.13 13.50 -12.26
N HIS A 514 20.66 13.87 -11.10
CA HIS A 514 21.97 14.47 -10.99
C HIS A 514 22.83 13.60 -10.10
N GLN A 515 23.84 13.03 -10.77
CA GLN A 515 25.04 12.38 -10.25
C GLN A 515 24.87 10.95 -9.70
N ALA A 516 25.30 10.03 -10.53
CA ALA A 516 25.96 8.81 -10.07
C ALA A 516 27.08 9.24 -9.10
N GLY A 517 26.98 8.84 -7.82
CA GLY A 517 28.09 9.00 -6.89
C GLY A 517 27.80 9.68 -5.57
N ALA A 518 26.55 9.70 -5.11
CA ALA A 518 26.30 9.93 -3.68
C ALA A 518 25.01 9.17 -3.32
N GLN A 519 25.13 8.15 -2.50
CA GLN A 519 23.97 7.60 -1.78
C GLN A 519 23.42 8.69 -0.87
N GLY A 520 22.59 9.55 -1.47
CA GLY A 520 21.89 10.61 -0.78
C GLY A 520 20.80 10.02 0.09
N SER A 521 20.92 10.29 1.36
CA SER A 521 19.96 10.19 2.43
C SER A 521 18.51 9.97 1.98
N LEU A 522 18.05 8.73 2.00
CA LEU A 522 16.66 8.37 2.07
C LEU A 522 16.30 8.20 3.57
N LEU A 523 15.45 9.11 4.04
CA LEU A 523 14.76 9.30 5.33
C LEU A 523 15.26 10.45 6.15
#